data_84bcf1592fe77afc36bcba98bc982465
#
_entry.id   84bcf1592fe77afc36bcba98bc982465
#
_cell.length_a   1.000
_cell.length_b   1.000
_cell.length_c   1.000
_cell.angle_alpha   90.00
_cell.angle_beta   90.00
_cell.angle_gamma   90.00
#
_symmetry.space_group_name_H-M   'P 1'
#
loop_
_entity.id
_entity.type
_entity.pdbx_description
1 polymer ?
#
loop_
_entity_poly.entity_id
_entity_poly.type
_entity_poly.pdbx_seq_one_letter_code
_entity_poly.pdbx_strand_id
1 'polypeptide(L)'
;MAEINKTIVKVEDLRITKLRTYLLSIIDVLVTNKKYQINANMLSNEPNNYSLDKIPTSSTVEEWITGTKVCRDVYSFRSRVGYSQDTIENLINVGFFEIFEKLISSNNEKGILPDIEGIQSIQCLNCGSMNNANTNTAEFDIQIQITYKEDEYKIENQPNGVSCYFDEAYEAELFAIARPFNF
;
A
#
# COMPACT_ATOMS: atom_id res chain seq x y z
N MET A 1 27.95 -19.48 -18.55
CA MET A 1 27.64 -18.40 -17.58
C MET A 1 26.25 -17.93 -17.91
N ALA A 2 25.29 -18.17 -17.02
CA ALA A 2 23.92 -17.69 -17.22
C ALA A 2 23.87 -16.20 -16.89
N GLU A 3 23.49 -15.37 -17.86
CA GLU A 3 23.18 -13.97 -17.64
C GLU A 3 21.95 -13.89 -16.72
N ILE A 4 22.15 -13.38 -15.52
CA ILE A 4 21.05 -13.02 -14.63
C ILE A 4 20.41 -11.76 -15.23
N ASN A 5 19.28 -11.93 -15.91
CA ASN A 5 18.44 -10.81 -16.34
C ASN A 5 18.00 -10.05 -15.07
N LYS A 6 18.70 -8.97 -14.76
CA LYS A 6 18.27 -8.01 -13.74
C LYS A 6 17.00 -7.32 -14.26
N THR A 7 15.85 -7.75 -13.80
CA THR A 7 14.61 -6.98 -13.95
C THR A 7 14.81 -5.68 -13.20
N ILE A 8 15.07 -4.59 -13.92
CA ILE A 8 15.16 -3.25 -13.33
C ILE A 8 13.73 -2.82 -13.01
N VAL A 9 13.36 -2.93 -11.74
CA VAL A 9 12.09 -2.39 -11.26
C VAL A 9 12.17 -0.87 -11.37
N LYS A 10 11.30 -0.27 -12.18
CA LYS A 10 11.20 1.18 -12.28
C LYS A 10 10.64 1.74 -10.97
N VAL A 11 11.24 2.82 -10.46
CA VAL A 11 10.83 3.44 -9.19
C VAL A 11 9.37 3.91 -9.23
N GLU A 12 8.90 4.35 -10.39
CA GLU A 12 7.52 4.78 -10.65
C GLU A 12 6.50 3.65 -10.53
N ASP A 13 6.89 2.39 -10.75
CA ASP A 13 6.02 1.21 -10.66
C ASP A 13 5.91 0.67 -9.23
N LEU A 14 6.73 1.16 -8.29
CA LEU A 14 6.67 0.74 -6.90
C LEU A 14 5.34 1.16 -6.25
N ARG A 15 4.70 0.24 -5.53
CA ARG A 15 3.45 0.51 -4.78
C ARG A 15 3.57 1.72 -3.86
N ILE A 16 4.70 1.89 -3.18
CA ILE A 16 4.95 3.05 -2.33
C ILE A 16 4.95 4.37 -3.12
N THR A 17 5.48 4.38 -4.34
CA THR A 17 5.50 5.58 -5.19
C THR A 17 4.09 5.94 -5.66
N LYS A 18 3.30 4.96 -6.07
CA LYS A 18 1.89 5.15 -6.48
C LYS A 18 1.02 5.60 -5.30
N LEU A 19 1.20 4.99 -4.13
CA LEU A 19 0.52 5.42 -2.91
C LEU A 19 0.91 6.86 -2.53
N ARG A 20 2.20 7.19 -2.60
CA ARG A 20 2.69 8.55 -2.35
C ARG A 20 2.02 9.58 -3.27
N THR A 21 1.90 9.28 -4.57
CA THR A 21 1.24 10.16 -5.54
C THR A 21 -0.23 10.38 -5.20
N TYR A 22 -0.93 9.33 -4.80
CA TYR A 22 -2.31 9.41 -4.32
C TYR A 22 -2.44 10.27 -3.07
N LEU A 23 -1.56 10.08 -2.07
CA LEU A 23 -1.58 10.86 -0.84
C LEU A 23 -1.25 12.34 -1.08
N LEU A 24 -0.36 12.64 -2.04
CA LEU A 24 -0.11 14.02 -2.46
C LEU A 24 -1.39 14.71 -2.95
N SER A 25 -2.23 14.02 -3.73
CA SER A 25 -3.49 14.59 -4.21
C SER A 25 -4.48 14.89 -3.07
N ILE A 26 -4.46 14.09 -2.00
CA ILE A 26 -5.29 14.34 -0.81
C ILE A 26 -4.77 15.54 -0.03
N ILE A 27 -3.45 15.62 0.17
CA ILE A 27 -2.83 16.72 0.90
C ILE A 27 -3.02 18.06 0.15
N ASP A 28 -2.97 18.05 -1.19
CA ASP A 28 -3.24 19.22 -2.03
C ASP A 28 -4.63 19.86 -1.75
N VAL A 29 -5.59 19.03 -1.36
CA VAL A 29 -6.94 19.51 -0.97
C VAL A 29 -6.94 20.06 0.43
N LEU A 30 -6.13 19.50 1.34
CA LEU A 30 -6.16 19.85 2.76
C LEU A 30 -5.27 21.03 3.12
N VAL A 31 -4.18 21.22 2.40
CA VAL A 31 -3.13 22.21 2.74
C VAL A 31 -3.11 23.32 1.70
N THR A 32 -3.40 24.53 2.13
CA THR A 32 -3.36 25.73 1.27
C THR A 32 -1.95 26.16 0.89
N ASN A 33 -0.95 25.84 1.72
CA ASN A 33 0.44 26.17 1.48
C ASN A 33 1.14 25.00 0.76
N LYS A 34 1.39 25.15 -0.55
CA LYS A 34 1.97 24.12 -1.41
C LYS A 34 3.47 23.80 -1.18
N LYS A 35 4.05 24.23 -0.06
CA LYS A 35 5.42 23.89 0.31
C LYS A 35 5.46 22.69 1.25
N TYR A 36 5.15 21.51 0.73
CA TYR A 36 5.26 20.27 1.46
C TYR A 36 5.86 19.17 0.59
N GLN A 37 6.46 18.17 1.22
CA GLN A 37 7.01 16.99 0.57
C GLN A 37 6.63 15.75 1.35
N ILE A 38 6.32 14.67 0.63
CA ILE A 38 6.24 13.34 1.21
C ILE A 38 7.51 12.60 0.84
N ASN A 39 8.33 12.29 1.83
CA ASN A 39 9.53 11.49 1.68
C ASN A 39 9.22 10.01 1.93
N ALA A 40 10.11 9.12 1.54
CA ALA A 40 10.05 7.70 1.87
C ALA A 40 11.11 7.38 2.93
N ASN A 41 10.68 6.77 4.05
CA ASN A 41 11.55 6.36 5.15
C ASN A 41 12.40 7.48 5.78
N MET A 42 11.99 8.73 5.62
CA MET A 42 12.70 9.88 6.17
C MET A 42 11.73 11.02 6.49
N LEU A 43 11.66 11.44 7.75
CA LEU A 43 10.94 12.63 8.17
C LEU A 43 11.94 13.76 8.46
N SER A 44 11.85 14.85 7.71
CA SER A 44 12.69 16.03 7.93
C SER A 44 12.41 16.67 9.29
N ASN A 45 13.39 17.41 9.82
CA ASN A 45 13.24 18.18 11.05
C ASN A 45 12.44 19.49 10.86
N GLU A 46 12.24 19.90 9.61
CA GLU A 46 11.45 21.09 9.30
C GLU A 46 9.96 20.83 9.38
N PRO A 47 9.14 21.81 9.79
CA PRO A 47 7.68 21.68 9.78
C PRO A 47 7.13 21.55 8.35
N ASN A 48 5.88 21.08 8.23
CA ASN A 48 5.17 20.80 6.97
C ASN A 48 5.86 19.75 6.08
N ASN A 49 6.51 18.79 6.70
CA ASN A 49 7.08 17.62 6.04
C ASN A 49 6.33 16.36 6.42
N TYR A 50 6.26 15.46 5.46
CA TYR A 50 5.61 14.16 5.60
C TYR A 50 6.57 13.04 5.25
N SER A 51 6.36 11.87 5.84
CA SER A 51 7.07 10.63 5.51
C SER A 51 6.08 9.50 5.33
N LEU A 52 6.36 8.63 4.38
CA LEU A 52 5.63 7.39 4.15
C LEU A 52 6.60 6.23 4.34
N ASP A 53 6.36 5.44 5.38
CA ASP A 53 7.27 4.37 5.79
C ASP A 53 6.53 3.04 5.77
N LYS A 54 7.06 2.04 5.08
CA LYS A 54 6.43 0.71 5.06
C LYS A 54 6.63 0.00 6.40
N ILE A 55 5.54 -0.45 7.00
CA ILE A 55 5.55 -1.26 8.22
C ILE A 55 5.67 -2.73 7.83
N PRO A 56 6.65 -3.48 8.36
CA PRO A 56 6.75 -4.92 8.15
C PRO A 56 5.50 -5.63 8.70
N THR A 57 4.75 -6.25 7.81
CA THR A 57 3.54 -7.03 8.16
C THR A 57 3.48 -8.28 7.30
N SER A 58 2.70 -9.28 7.71
CA SER A 58 2.36 -10.40 6.82
C SER A 58 1.55 -9.86 5.65
N SER A 59 2.07 -10.02 4.44
CA SER A 59 1.44 -9.49 3.22
C SER A 59 0.19 -10.26 2.84
N THR A 60 0.22 -11.59 2.91
CA THR A 60 -0.91 -12.45 2.50
C THR A 60 -1.97 -12.49 3.59
N VAL A 61 -3.19 -12.10 3.25
CA VAL A 61 -4.37 -12.15 4.10
C VAL A 61 -5.18 -13.40 3.81
N GLU A 62 -5.34 -13.73 2.53
CA GLU A 62 -6.15 -14.83 2.03
C GLU A 62 -5.50 -15.38 0.76
N GLU A 63 -5.57 -16.68 0.58
CA GLU A 63 -5.12 -17.37 -0.62
C GLU A 63 -6.22 -18.29 -1.12
N TRP A 64 -6.60 -18.13 -2.37
CA TRP A 64 -7.66 -18.91 -2.99
C TRP A 64 -7.08 -20.15 -3.67
N ILE A 65 -7.91 -21.19 -3.85
CA ILE A 65 -7.55 -22.45 -4.53
C ILE A 65 -7.05 -22.17 -5.97
N THR A 66 -7.48 -21.07 -6.57
CA THR A 66 -7.07 -20.62 -7.91
C THR A 66 -5.66 -20.02 -7.95
N GLY A 67 -4.95 -19.92 -6.82
CA GLY A 67 -3.64 -19.28 -6.71
C GLY A 67 -3.69 -17.76 -6.51
N THR A 68 -4.84 -17.13 -6.72
CA THR A 68 -5.02 -15.69 -6.46
C THR A 68 -4.88 -15.40 -4.98
N LYS A 69 -4.07 -14.42 -4.63
CA LYS A 69 -3.83 -13.99 -3.24
C LYS A 69 -4.41 -12.61 -2.99
N VAL A 70 -5.06 -12.47 -1.85
CA VAL A 70 -5.41 -11.15 -1.32
C VAL A 70 -4.29 -10.75 -0.37
N CYS A 71 -3.63 -9.66 -0.72
CA CYS A 71 -2.48 -9.14 0.01
C CYS A 71 -2.80 -7.79 0.66
N ARG A 72 -2.03 -7.46 1.69
CA ARG A 72 -2.06 -6.14 2.32
C ARG A 72 -0.67 -5.61 2.56
N ASP A 73 -0.51 -4.31 2.38
CA ASP A 73 0.65 -3.57 2.85
C ASP A 73 0.17 -2.50 3.83
N VAL A 74 0.92 -2.30 4.91
CA VAL A 74 0.65 -1.26 5.89
C VAL A 74 1.79 -0.24 5.86
N TYR A 75 1.42 1.04 5.91
CA TYR A 75 2.34 2.16 5.89
C TYR A 75 2.05 3.08 7.07
N SER A 76 3.10 3.60 7.69
CA SER A 76 3.02 4.72 8.62
C SER A 76 3.15 6.00 7.80
N PHE A 77 2.12 6.82 7.82
CA PHE A 77 2.15 8.18 7.29
C PHE A 77 2.38 9.15 8.43
N ARG A 78 3.60 9.66 8.49
CA ARG A 78 4.03 10.60 9.53
C ARG A 78 4.05 12.01 9.00
N SER A 79 3.66 12.95 9.84
CA SER A 79 3.77 14.37 9.58
C SER A 79 4.51 15.08 10.68
N ARG A 80 5.31 16.07 10.31
CA ARG A 80 5.88 17.02 11.26
C ARG A 80 5.26 18.39 11.01
N VAL A 81 4.61 18.91 12.02
CA VAL A 81 3.87 20.18 11.98
C VAL A 81 4.41 21.16 13.01
N GLY A 82 4.12 22.44 12.84
CA GLY A 82 4.37 23.42 13.88
C GLY A 82 3.61 23.06 15.15
N TYR A 83 4.25 23.25 16.29
CA TYR A 83 3.68 23.00 17.60
C TYR A 83 4.03 24.15 18.53
N SER A 84 3.04 24.66 19.22
CA SER A 84 3.22 25.75 20.17
C SER A 84 2.33 25.53 21.39
N GLN A 85 2.36 26.47 22.33
CA GLN A 85 1.41 26.48 23.45
C GLN A 85 0.02 26.97 23.04
N ASP A 86 -0.18 27.37 21.78
CA ASP A 86 -1.46 27.79 21.26
C ASP A 86 -2.39 26.59 21.04
N THR A 87 -3.47 26.55 21.80
CA THR A 87 -4.50 25.51 21.71
C THR A 87 -5.13 25.42 20.33
N ILE A 88 -5.32 26.58 19.64
CA ILE A 88 -5.94 26.61 18.32
C ILE A 88 -5.06 25.92 17.28
N GLU A 89 -3.75 26.18 17.28
CA GLU A 89 -2.81 25.52 16.38
C GLU A 89 -2.83 24.00 16.57
N ASN A 90 -2.84 23.54 17.82
CA ASN A 90 -2.88 22.12 18.14
C ASN A 90 -4.20 21.46 17.72
N LEU A 91 -5.33 22.15 17.86
CA LEU A 91 -6.63 21.68 17.40
C LEU A 91 -6.69 21.57 15.87
N ILE A 92 -6.06 22.49 15.13
CA ILE A 92 -5.95 22.42 13.66
C ILE A 92 -5.15 21.18 13.26
N ASN A 93 -4.06 20.88 13.96
CA ASN A 93 -3.23 19.72 13.69
C ASN A 93 -4.00 18.40 13.91
N VAL A 94 -4.80 18.29 14.96
CA VAL A 94 -5.66 17.13 15.20
C VAL A 94 -6.76 17.04 14.15
N GLY A 95 -7.42 18.17 13.84
CA GLY A 95 -8.47 18.24 12.83
C GLY A 95 -8.02 17.85 11.43
N PHE A 96 -6.75 18.08 11.09
CA PHE A 96 -6.17 17.63 9.83
C PHE A 96 -6.31 16.10 9.66
N PHE A 97 -5.97 15.32 10.66
CA PHE A 97 -6.04 13.85 10.58
C PHE A 97 -7.46 13.32 10.53
N GLU A 98 -8.41 13.97 11.22
CA GLU A 98 -9.83 13.61 11.13
C GLU A 98 -10.38 13.82 9.71
N ILE A 99 -10.01 14.93 9.07
CA ILE A 99 -10.46 15.24 7.70
C ILE A 99 -9.73 14.31 6.71
N PHE A 100 -8.45 14.06 6.93
CA PHE A 100 -7.67 13.14 6.11
C PHE A 100 -8.28 11.72 6.10
N GLU A 101 -8.63 11.18 7.26
CA GLU A 101 -9.29 9.88 7.40
C GLU A 101 -10.65 9.85 6.67
N LYS A 102 -11.46 10.89 6.85
CA LYS A 102 -12.76 11.03 6.16
C LYS A 102 -12.61 11.09 4.65
N LEU A 103 -11.58 11.78 4.13
CA LEU A 103 -11.30 11.84 2.70
C LEU A 103 -10.87 10.49 2.15
N ILE A 104 -9.98 9.76 2.84
CA ILE A 104 -9.59 8.40 2.46
C ILE A 104 -10.82 7.49 2.39
N SER A 105 -11.67 7.50 3.43
CA SER A 105 -12.90 6.69 3.47
C SER A 105 -13.85 7.04 2.34
N SER A 106 -14.12 8.34 2.13
CA SER A 106 -15.01 8.81 1.06
C SER A 106 -14.47 8.46 -0.33
N ASN A 107 -13.16 8.56 -0.54
CA ASN A 107 -12.53 8.18 -1.80
C ASN A 107 -12.63 6.68 -2.04
N ASN A 108 -12.44 5.88 -1.00
CA ASN A 108 -12.58 4.42 -1.08
C ASN A 108 -14.00 4.01 -1.48
N GLU A 109 -15.03 4.63 -0.88
CA GLU A 109 -16.44 4.41 -1.23
C GLU A 109 -16.77 4.79 -2.69
N LYS A 110 -16.10 5.81 -3.22
CA LYS A 110 -16.26 6.30 -4.60
C LYS A 110 -15.40 5.54 -5.61
N GLY A 111 -14.56 4.60 -5.17
CA GLY A 111 -13.62 3.89 -6.03
C GLY A 111 -12.44 4.76 -6.50
N ILE A 112 -12.16 5.89 -5.83
CA ILE A 112 -11.01 6.75 -6.10
C ILE A 112 -9.83 6.19 -5.30
N LEU A 113 -9.09 5.28 -5.91
CA LEU A 113 -8.03 4.50 -5.29
C LEU A 113 -6.66 4.84 -5.88
N PRO A 114 -5.55 4.52 -5.18
CA PRO A 114 -4.20 4.60 -5.77
C PRO A 114 -4.11 3.77 -7.06
N ASP A 115 -3.30 4.20 -8.03
CA ASP A 115 -3.02 3.47 -9.27
C ASP A 115 -2.10 2.27 -9.03
N ILE A 116 -2.55 1.32 -8.23
CA ILE A 116 -1.86 0.08 -7.89
C ILE A 116 -2.62 -1.07 -8.53
N GLU A 117 -1.90 -1.94 -9.24
CA GLU A 117 -2.51 -3.12 -9.86
C GLU A 117 -3.20 -4.01 -8.82
N GLY A 118 -4.41 -4.43 -9.13
CA GLY A 118 -5.22 -5.27 -8.25
C GLY A 118 -5.74 -4.60 -6.97
N ILE A 119 -5.57 -3.28 -6.82
CA ILE A 119 -6.03 -2.55 -5.63
C ILE A 119 -7.53 -2.78 -5.40
N GLN A 120 -7.88 -3.08 -4.15
CA GLN A 120 -9.27 -3.28 -3.73
C GLN A 120 -9.75 -2.18 -2.80
N SER A 121 -8.88 -1.76 -1.88
CA SER A 121 -9.24 -0.74 -0.89
C SER A 121 -8.02 -0.07 -0.28
N ILE A 122 -8.27 1.12 0.27
CA ILE A 122 -7.35 1.85 1.13
C ILE A 122 -8.10 2.29 2.38
N GLN A 123 -7.49 2.15 3.56
CA GLN A 123 -8.12 2.56 4.81
C GLN A 123 -7.10 3.02 5.84
N CYS A 124 -7.52 3.90 6.73
CA CYS A 124 -6.76 4.24 7.93
C CYS A 124 -7.05 3.21 9.02
N LEU A 125 -6.00 2.69 9.68
CA LEU A 125 -6.12 1.68 10.73
C LEU A 125 -6.29 2.27 12.13
N ASN A 126 -5.88 3.53 12.30
CA ASN A 126 -5.98 4.29 13.55
C ASN A 126 -6.29 5.75 13.25
N CYS A 127 -6.72 6.48 14.26
CA CYS A 127 -6.76 7.94 14.20
C CYS A 127 -5.34 8.49 14.30
N GLY A 128 -5.10 9.65 13.67
CA GLY A 128 -3.81 10.33 13.79
C GLY A 128 -3.48 10.61 15.27
N SER A 129 -2.33 10.18 15.72
CA SER A 129 -1.86 10.35 17.09
C SER A 129 -0.53 11.08 17.14
N MET A 130 -0.34 11.90 18.16
CA MET A 130 0.92 12.58 18.41
C MET A 130 1.91 11.58 19.04
N ASN A 131 3.02 11.34 18.36
CA ASN A 131 4.07 10.43 18.83
C ASN A 131 5.16 11.14 19.60
N ASN A 132 5.52 12.35 19.16
CA ASN A 132 6.60 13.12 19.77
C ASN A 132 6.33 14.62 19.61
N ALA A 133 6.76 15.42 20.58
CA ALA A 133 6.70 16.86 20.50
C ALA A 133 7.98 17.47 21.07
N ASN A 134 8.51 18.44 20.33
CA ASN A 134 9.60 19.32 20.76
C ASN A 134 9.03 20.71 21.06
N THR A 135 9.89 21.65 21.41
CA THR A 135 9.47 23.03 21.73
C THR A 135 8.70 23.71 20.60
N ASN A 136 9.01 23.40 19.33
CA ASN A 136 8.48 24.12 18.17
C ASN A 136 7.78 23.21 17.15
N THR A 137 7.92 21.89 17.26
CA THR A 137 7.33 20.93 16.31
C THR A 137 6.77 19.72 17.01
N ALA A 138 5.67 19.18 16.48
CA ALA A 138 5.13 17.89 16.87
C ALA A 138 5.13 16.92 15.69
N GLU A 139 5.30 15.64 16.01
CA GLU A 139 5.23 14.54 15.07
C GLU A 139 3.94 13.75 15.32
N PHE A 140 3.17 13.60 14.26
CA PHE A 140 1.95 12.81 14.23
C PHE A 140 2.12 11.61 13.30
N ASP A 141 1.41 10.54 13.60
CA ASP A 141 1.42 9.30 12.85
C ASP A 141 -0.01 8.80 12.62
N ILE A 142 -0.26 8.31 11.42
CA ILE A 142 -1.46 7.55 11.08
C ILE A 142 -1.08 6.34 10.24
N GLN A 143 -1.64 5.18 10.54
CA GLN A 143 -1.37 3.97 9.78
C GLN A 143 -2.40 3.81 8.67
N ILE A 144 -1.89 3.55 7.47
CA ILE A 144 -2.68 3.36 6.25
C ILE A 144 -2.45 1.94 5.75
N GLN A 145 -3.53 1.21 5.52
CA GLN A 145 -3.50 -0.11 4.90
C GLN A 145 -4.02 -0.01 3.48
N ILE A 146 -3.31 -0.62 2.54
CA ILE A 146 -3.83 -0.94 1.21
C ILE A 146 -4.07 -2.44 1.12
N THR A 147 -5.17 -2.83 0.48
CA THR A 147 -5.51 -4.23 0.18
C THR A 147 -5.58 -4.39 -1.33
N TYR A 148 -4.91 -5.41 -1.85
CA TYR A 148 -4.82 -5.65 -3.28
C TYR A 148 -4.80 -7.15 -3.58
N LYS A 149 -5.19 -7.52 -4.81
CA LYS A 149 -5.06 -8.88 -5.33
C LYS A 149 -3.76 -9.03 -6.08
N GLU A 150 -3.07 -10.13 -5.82
CA GLU A 150 -2.00 -10.61 -6.66
C GLU A 150 -2.48 -11.90 -7.33
N ASP A 151 -2.57 -11.88 -8.65
CA ASP A 151 -2.75 -13.10 -9.40
C ASP A 151 -1.43 -13.86 -9.44
N GLU A 152 -1.51 -15.20 -9.51
CA GLU A 152 -0.33 -16.02 -9.62
C GLU A 152 0.54 -15.54 -10.80
N TYR A 153 1.83 -15.39 -10.56
CA TYR A 153 2.79 -14.86 -11.51
C TYR A 153 2.64 -15.64 -12.83
N LYS A 154 1.97 -15.06 -13.81
CA LYS A 154 2.12 -15.52 -15.17
C LYS A 154 3.56 -15.23 -15.56
N ILE A 155 4.40 -16.27 -15.64
CA ILE A 155 5.71 -16.16 -16.25
C ILE A 155 5.47 -15.91 -17.74
N GLU A 156 5.09 -14.70 -18.09
CA GLU A 156 5.12 -14.23 -19.45
C GLU A 156 6.58 -14.00 -19.79
N ASN A 157 7.04 -14.77 -20.76
CA ASN A 157 8.38 -14.78 -21.36
C ASN A 157 9.35 -15.83 -20.82
N GLN A 158 9.03 -17.08 -21.03
CA GLN A 158 10.08 -18.03 -21.45
C GLN A 158 10.26 -17.85 -22.96
N PRO A 159 11.47 -17.50 -23.44
CA PRO A 159 11.73 -17.31 -24.88
C PRO A 159 11.71 -18.60 -25.70
N ASN A 160 11.34 -19.72 -25.15
CA ASN A 160 11.26 -21.00 -25.83
C ASN A 160 10.00 -21.75 -25.41
N GLY A 161 8.83 -21.28 -25.80
CA GLY A 161 7.66 -22.07 -26.17
C GLY A 161 7.29 -23.33 -25.36
N VAL A 162 7.70 -23.48 -24.11
CA VAL A 162 7.16 -24.49 -23.21
C VAL A 162 6.01 -23.84 -22.45
N SER A 163 4.89 -23.76 -23.12
CA SER A 163 3.60 -23.64 -22.49
C SER A 163 3.44 -24.85 -21.59
N CYS A 164 3.50 -24.66 -20.28
CA CYS A 164 2.94 -25.63 -19.35
C CYS A 164 1.41 -25.52 -19.45
N TYR A 165 0.86 -25.94 -20.58
CA TYR A 165 -0.51 -26.42 -20.57
C TYR A 165 -0.48 -27.66 -19.69
N PHE A 166 -1.10 -27.59 -18.53
CA PHE A 166 -1.63 -28.78 -17.90
C PHE A 166 -2.64 -29.31 -18.91
N ASP A 167 -2.20 -30.28 -19.67
CA ASP A 167 -2.99 -30.93 -20.70
C ASP A 167 -4.18 -31.53 -19.94
N GLU A 168 -5.41 -31.26 -20.37
CA GLU A 168 -6.62 -31.89 -19.82
C GLU A 168 -6.51 -33.43 -19.79
N ALA A 169 -5.58 -33.99 -20.57
CA ALA A 169 -5.20 -35.37 -20.55
C ALA A 169 -4.58 -35.84 -19.22
N TYR A 170 -3.89 -34.94 -18.47
CA TYR A 170 -3.27 -35.33 -17.19
C TYR A 170 -4.28 -35.40 -16.05
N GLU A 171 -5.35 -34.63 -16.09
CA GLU A 171 -6.45 -34.77 -15.15
C GLU A 171 -7.25 -36.08 -15.38
N ALA A 172 -7.37 -36.53 -16.63
CA ALA A 172 -8.05 -37.77 -16.94
C ALA A 172 -7.27 -39.01 -16.43
N GLU A 173 -5.94 -39.00 -16.43
CA GLU A 173 -5.14 -40.09 -15.87
C GLU A 173 -5.18 -40.12 -14.33
N LEU A 174 -5.22 -38.97 -13.65
CA LEU A 174 -5.36 -38.91 -12.19
C LEU A 174 -6.71 -39.44 -11.72
N PHE A 175 -7.80 -39.20 -12.46
CA PHE A 175 -9.12 -39.77 -12.17
C PHE A 175 -9.22 -41.27 -12.46
N ALA A 176 -8.41 -41.82 -13.38
CA ALA A 176 -8.39 -43.23 -13.68
C ALA A 176 -7.72 -44.08 -12.57
N ILE A 177 -6.77 -43.48 -11.82
CA ILE A 177 -6.06 -44.15 -10.71
C ILE A 177 -6.88 -44.16 -9.42
N ALA A 178 -7.88 -43.29 -9.26
CA ALA A 178 -8.71 -43.17 -8.07
C ALA A 178 -9.98 -44.04 -8.06
N ARG A 179 -10.08 -45.09 -8.86
CA ARG A 179 -11.21 -46.02 -8.75
C ARG A 179 -11.03 -46.87 -7.50
N PRO A 180 -12.02 -46.88 -6.58
CA PRO A 180 -11.99 -47.78 -5.44
C PRO A 180 -12.08 -49.22 -5.92
N PHE A 181 -11.21 -50.08 -5.42
CA PHE A 181 -11.36 -51.54 -5.54
C PHE A 181 -12.66 -51.91 -4.83
N ASN A 182 -13.63 -52.37 -5.58
CA ASN A 182 -14.77 -53.08 -5.03
C ASN A 182 -14.34 -54.50 -4.67
N PHE A 183 -14.42 -54.84 -3.41
CA PHE A 183 -14.42 -56.23 -2.93
C PHE A 183 -15.85 -56.79 -3.05
#